data_f02f787b9a902e8e860354024a493862
#
_entry.id   f02f787b9a902e8e860354024a493862
#
_cell.length_a   1.000
_cell.length_b   1.000
_cell.length_c   1.000
_cell.angle_alpha   90.00
_cell.angle_beta   90.00
_cell.angle_gamma   90.00
#
_symmetry.space_group_name_H-M   'P 1'
#
loop_
_entity.id
_entity.type
_entity.pdbx_description
1 polymer ?
#
loop_
_entity_poly.entity_id
_entity_poly.type
_entity_poly.pdbx_seq_one_letter_code
_entity_poly.pdbx_strand_id
1 'polypeptide(L)' 'MKIYDCIIVGAGPAGIQASIYIKRAGMNPIVFYKGESELEKAEKIDNYYGFENGISGKELFEKGIMQATNSGIDRKSVV' A
#
# COMPACT_ATOMS: atom_id res chain seq x y z
N MET A 1 -17.93 13.39 9.93
CA MET A 1 -16.49 13.65 9.75
C MET A 1 -15.68 12.44 10.16
N LYS A 2 -14.76 12.00 9.30
CA LYS A 2 -13.88 10.89 9.66
C LYS A 2 -12.65 11.40 10.40
N ILE A 3 -12.29 10.70 11.45
CA ILE A 3 -11.09 10.98 12.23
C ILE A 3 -10.10 9.85 11.98
N TYR A 4 -8.88 10.21 11.64
CA TYR A 4 -7.81 9.24 11.42
C TYR A 4 -6.81 9.28 12.56
N ASP A 5 -6.38 8.11 12.99
CA ASP A 5 -5.40 7.99 14.06
C ASP A 5 -3.97 8.13 13.54
N CYS A 6 -3.78 7.86 12.26
CA CYS A 6 -2.45 7.83 11.66
C CYS A 6 -2.50 8.18 10.19
N ILE A 7 -1.52 8.91 9.72
CA ILE A 7 -1.34 9.24 8.31
C ILE A 7 -0.08 8.52 7.82
N ILE A 8 -0.23 7.75 6.74
CA ILE A 8 0.88 7.06 6.11
C ILE A 8 1.14 7.71 4.76
N VAL A 9 2.36 8.11 4.52
CA VAL A 9 2.74 8.73 3.25
C VAL A 9 3.50 7.70 2.41
N GLY A 10 2.90 7.33 1.30
CA GLY A 10 3.46 6.34 0.40
C GLY A 10 2.68 5.03 0.44
N ALA A 11 2.39 4.49 -0.75
CA ALA A 11 1.64 3.26 -0.91
C ALA A 11 2.52 2.12 -1.43
N GLY A 12 3.81 2.16 -1.14
CA GLY A 12 4.70 1.04 -1.39
C GLY A 12 4.43 -0.10 -0.40
N PRO A 13 5.15 -1.22 -0.52
CA PRO A 13 4.90 -2.38 0.35
C PRO A 13 4.97 -2.05 1.83
N ALA A 14 5.93 -1.24 2.26
CA ALA A 14 6.08 -0.88 3.66
C ALA A 14 4.90 -0.06 4.17
N GLY A 15 4.44 0.93 3.40
CA GLY A 15 3.31 1.78 3.78
C GLY A 15 2.01 1.01 3.85
N ILE A 16 1.74 0.19 2.87
CA ILE A 16 0.54 -0.65 2.84
C ILE A 16 0.57 -1.65 4.00
N GLN A 17 1.70 -2.30 4.23
CA GLN A 17 1.83 -3.26 5.33
C GLN A 17 1.59 -2.57 6.68
N ALA A 18 2.16 -1.39 6.89
CA ALA A 18 1.94 -0.62 8.11
C ALA A 18 0.46 -0.28 8.29
N SER A 19 -0.23 0.12 7.22
CA SER A 19 -1.65 0.47 7.28
C SER A 19 -2.51 -0.72 7.71
N ILE A 20 -2.18 -1.92 7.23
CA ILE A 20 -2.90 -3.14 7.57
C ILE A 20 -2.74 -3.45 9.06
N TYR A 21 -1.53 -3.35 9.59
CA TYR A 21 -1.27 -3.57 11.02
C TYR A 21 -2.02 -2.56 11.90
N ILE A 22 -2.01 -1.29 11.50
CA ILE A 22 -2.71 -0.24 12.24
C ILE A 22 -4.21 -0.50 12.25
N LYS A 23 -4.77 -0.89 11.11
CA LYS A 23 -6.20 -1.21 11.02
C LYS A 23 -6.56 -2.40 11.90
N ARG A 24 -5.73 -3.44 11.91
CA ARG A 24 -5.94 -4.61 12.76
C ARG A 24 -5.86 -4.29 14.25
N ALA A 25 -5.11 -3.26 14.61
CA ALA A 25 -5.02 -2.79 15.99
C ALA A 25 -6.23 -1.97 16.41
N GLY A 26 -7.24 -1.82 15.55
CA GLY A 26 -8.46 -1.09 15.86
C GLY A 26 -8.38 0.41 15.61
N MET A 27 -7.34 0.87 14.94
CA MET A 27 -7.17 2.28 14.61
C MET A 27 -7.50 2.54 13.15
N ASN A 28 -7.68 3.81 12.80
CA ASN A 28 -8.03 4.22 11.45
C ASN A 28 -6.86 4.93 10.77
N PRO A 29 -6.14 4.26 9.87
CA PRO A 29 -5.12 4.91 9.06
C PRO A 29 -5.71 5.50 7.80
N ILE A 30 -5.05 6.51 7.25
CA ILE A 30 -5.27 6.94 5.87
C ILE A 30 -3.92 6.92 5.15
N VAL A 31 -3.92 6.43 3.91
CA VAL A 31 -2.71 6.35 3.09
C VAL A 31 -2.77 7.39 1.99
N PHE A 32 -1.78 8.28 1.96
CA PHE A 32 -1.59 9.25 0.88
C PHE A 32 -0.52 8.73 -0.07
N TYR A 33 -0.76 8.80 -1.37
CA TYR A 33 0.19 8.33 -2.36
C TYR A 33 0.15 9.19 -3.63
N LYS A 34 1.27 9.20 -4.34
CA LYS A 34 1.36 9.81 -5.66
C LYS A 34 1.06 8.79 -6.74
N GLY A 35 0.53 9.27 -7.87
CA GLY A 35 0.06 8.43 -8.97
C GLY A 35 1.08 7.48 -9.55
N GLU A 36 2.35 7.87 -9.70
CA GLU A 36 3.41 6.96 -10.16
C GLU A 36 4.45 6.82 -9.07
N SER A 37 4.48 5.67 -8.41
CA SER A 37 5.49 5.37 -7.41
C SER A 37 6.72 4.74 -8.06
N GLU A 38 7.85 4.79 -7.36
CA GLU A 38 9.05 4.08 -7.82
C GLU A 38 8.80 2.58 -7.94
N LEU A 39 7.90 2.04 -7.10
CA LEU A 39 7.53 0.64 -7.16
C LEU A 39 6.91 0.29 -8.51
N GLU A 40 6.00 1.12 -9.01
CA GLU A 40 5.31 0.87 -10.28
C GLU A 40 6.27 0.87 -11.48
N LYS A 41 7.39 1.55 -11.37
CA LYS A 41 8.41 1.63 -12.44
C LYS A 41 9.27 0.38 -12.53
N ALA A 42 9.26 -0.47 -11.50
CA ALA A 42 10.07 -1.67 -11.49
C ALA A 42 9.43 -2.73 -12.39
N GLU A 43 10.15 -3.16 -13.43
CA GLU A 43 9.64 -4.16 -14.36
C GLU A 43 9.52 -5.54 -13.72
N LYS A 44 10.48 -5.87 -12.86
CA LYS A 44 10.49 -7.15 -12.16
C LYS A 44 11.14 -7.01 -10.80
N ILE A 45 10.47 -7.56 -9.80
CA ILE A 45 10.99 -7.66 -8.44
C ILE A 45 11.12 -9.15 -8.14
N ASP A 46 12.33 -9.63 -7.96
CA ASP A 46 12.60 -11.06 -7.79
C ASP A 46 13.11 -11.44 -6.41
N ASN A 47 13.16 -10.47 -5.51
CA ASN A 47 13.59 -10.70 -4.13
C ASN A 47 12.48 -10.38 -3.11
N TYR A 48 11.23 -10.35 -3.55
CA TYR A 48 10.13 -10.10 -2.63
C TYR A 48 9.57 -11.42 -2.11
N TYR A 49 9.44 -11.49 -0.80
CA TYR A 49 8.93 -12.68 -0.13
C TYR A 49 7.55 -13.08 -0.68
N GLY A 50 7.40 -14.34 -1.03
CA GLY A 50 6.15 -14.88 -1.54
C GLY A 50 6.06 -14.93 -3.07
N PHE A 51 7.03 -14.37 -3.78
CA PHE A 51 7.04 -14.34 -5.25
C PHE A 51 8.36 -14.89 -5.78
N GLU A 52 8.52 -16.20 -5.68
CA GLU A 52 9.78 -16.87 -6.05
C GLU A 52 10.15 -16.69 -7.52
N ASN A 53 9.17 -16.52 -8.40
CA ASN A 53 9.40 -16.28 -9.83
C ASN A 53 9.36 -14.79 -10.19
N GLY A 54 9.29 -13.93 -9.19
CA GLY A 54 9.24 -12.49 -9.39
C GLY A 54 7.83 -11.96 -9.60
N ILE A 55 7.69 -10.66 -9.52
CA ILE A 55 6.45 -9.93 -9.77
C ILE A 55 6.81 -8.56 -10.30
N SER A 56 6.01 -8.00 -11.21
CA SER A 56 6.24 -6.62 -11.64
C SER A 56 5.88 -5.66 -10.52
N GLY A 57 6.53 -4.49 -10.51
CA GLY A 57 6.22 -3.46 -9.52
C GLY A 57 4.77 -3.00 -9.62
N LYS A 58 4.24 -2.92 -10.84
CA LYS A 58 2.84 -2.54 -11.07
C LYS A 58 1.87 -3.55 -10.45
N GLU A 59 2.11 -4.84 -10.68
CA GLU A 59 1.26 -5.88 -10.09
C GLU A 59 1.34 -5.89 -8.57
N LEU A 60 2.52 -5.73 -8.02
CA LEU A 60 2.70 -5.69 -6.56
C LEU A 60 1.96 -4.50 -5.97
N PHE A 61 2.06 -3.33 -6.61
CA PHE A 61 1.33 -2.14 -6.20
C PHE A 61 -0.18 -2.37 -6.22
N GLU A 62 -0.70 -2.92 -7.32
CA GLU A 62 -2.14 -3.18 -7.46
C GLU A 62 -2.64 -4.17 -6.42
N LYS A 63 -1.88 -5.21 -6.14
CA LYS A 63 -2.22 -6.18 -5.09
C LYS A 63 -2.25 -5.52 -3.71
N GLY A 64 -1.30 -4.64 -3.43
CA GLY A 64 -1.27 -3.92 -2.17
C GLY A 64 -2.46 -3.00 -2.00
N ILE A 65 -2.81 -2.23 -3.04
CA ILE A 65 -3.98 -1.35 -3.01
C ILE A 65 -5.27 -2.16 -2.83
N MET A 66 -5.40 -3.28 -3.51
CA MET A 66 -6.56 -4.16 -3.38
C MET A 66 -6.69 -4.68 -1.94
N GLN A 67 -5.59 -5.11 -1.35
CA GLN A 67 -5.59 -5.61 0.02
C GLN A 67 -5.96 -4.53 1.02
N ALA A 68 -5.44 -3.32 0.84
CA ALA A 68 -5.79 -2.18 1.69
C ALA A 68 -7.29 -1.84 1.55
N THR A 69 -7.80 -1.82 0.32
CA THR A 69 -9.21 -1.55 0.06
C THR A 69 -10.11 -2.58 0.73
N ASN A 70 -9.77 -3.87 0.58
CA ASN A 70 -10.55 -4.95 1.18
C ASN A 70 -10.48 -4.95 2.71
N SER A 71 -9.45 -4.35 3.27
CA SER A 71 -9.31 -4.19 4.72
C SER A 71 -10.00 -2.94 5.26
N GLY A 72 -10.67 -2.18 4.41
CA GLY A 72 -11.38 -0.97 4.81
C GLY A 72 -10.49 0.23 5.08
N ILE A 73 -9.30 0.26 4.50
CA ILE A 73 -8.34 1.35 4.68
C ILE A 73 -8.61 2.45 3.67
N ASP A 74 -8.76 3.67 4.15
CA ASP A 74 -8.95 4.83 3.30
C ASP A 74 -7.63 5.22 2.65
N ARG A 75 -7.69 5.65 1.41
CA ARG A 75 -6.51 6.11 0.68
C ARG A 75 -6.87 7.32 -0.16
N LYS A 76 -5.87 8.15 -0.44
CA LYS A 76 -6.06 9.34 -1.25
C LYS A 76 -4.85 9.57 -2.13
N SER A 77 -5.11 9.75 -3.43
CA SER A 77 -4.08 10.14 -4.38
C SER A 77 -3.78 11.63 -4.22
N VAL A 78 -2.52 11.97 -4.17
CA VAL A 78 -2.04 13.34 -4.08
C VAL A 78 -1.45 13.73 -5.42
N VAL A 79 -1.92 14.84 -6.00
CA VAL A 79 -1.47 15.30 -7.30
C VAL A 79 -0.47 16.43 -7.14
#